data_e629cb7bbf2412e67300f2c6570fc84c
#
_entry.id   e629cb7bbf2412e67300f2c6570fc84c
#
_cell.length_a   1.000
_cell.length_b   1.000
_cell.length_c   1.000
_cell.angle_alpha   90.00
_cell.angle_beta   90.00
_cell.angle_gamma   90.00
#
_symmetry.space_group_name_H-M   'P 1'
#
loop_
_entity.id
_entity.type
_entity.pdbx_description
1 polymer ?
#
loop_
_entity_poly.entity_id
_entity_poly.type
_entity_poly.pdbx_seq_one_letter_code
_entity_poly.pdbx_strand_id
1 'polypeptide(L)'
;MRMHAIRRRLLLLATLATFSTSPSQAQWNGFDFVLPLDSGLLAPFSMPFTYTVHLHVGGAAAADVDGDGYADLIVTRGGNPPLFFLNDGDGSFTERSSEAGLGQLQGLYNGVLLADVDADGHPDLLLGGVSTSENPEAPHTAIRLLLNDGSGQFIDHTNVSNLTSSFDGQSMALGDVDQDGRLDLMIAYWQHGNGTENGHLWRNLGGGQFEDISQSSGIGGWYSGHNTMFNFTPQFADLNSDGWPDLMVSADFGNSRTFMNQADGTFAHSTDPVVISDENGMGSSVGDFDNDGDLDWFVTSIWEDTTEPRPYGITGNRLYRNDGQGGFSDATDAAGVRAGDWGWGSCSADFNNDGWLDLFMVNGYQTHIPRFLGNVARLFINDGDGTFSEQSTLMGINSTGQGRAVVCFDSDNDGWIDVLIQNSHAMGDTSVLPQFYRNAGDDESGWLTIKLVGSPLNRHGVGARVTLTSASGTQTREMRAGGGFLSSSPADIHFGLGSDQRVDRIDIRWPDGRQSIWNDVEINQILELRYDQLHADRFD
;
A
#
# COMPACT_ATOMS: atom_id res chain seq x y z
N MET A 1 61.46 66.64 -13.99
CA MET A 1 61.28 65.21 -13.92
C MET A 1 59.78 64.91 -13.88
N ARG A 2 59.22 64.49 -14.96
CA ARG A 2 57.77 64.27 -15.11
C ARG A 2 57.54 62.77 -15.28
N MET A 3 56.81 62.18 -14.34
CA MET A 3 56.35 60.80 -14.47
C MET A 3 55.05 60.75 -15.26
N HIS A 4 55.07 59.92 -16.34
CA HIS A 4 53.88 59.64 -17.16
C HIS A 4 53.13 58.45 -16.56
N ALA A 5 51.87 58.68 -16.23
CA ALA A 5 50.93 57.63 -15.80
C ALA A 5 50.22 57.06 -17.02
N ILE A 6 50.41 55.77 -17.28
CA ILE A 6 49.69 55.01 -18.31
C ILE A 6 48.41 54.47 -17.70
N ARG A 7 47.25 54.96 -18.16
CA ARG A 7 45.93 54.39 -17.86
C ARG A 7 45.67 53.20 -18.79
N ARG A 8 45.63 51.99 -18.24
CA ARG A 8 45.04 50.82 -18.90
C ARG A 8 43.54 50.85 -18.67
N ARG A 9 42.73 50.88 -19.75
CA ARG A 9 41.29 50.63 -19.73
C ARG A 9 41.09 49.11 -19.76
N LEU A 10 40.51 48.56 -18.69
CA LEU A 10 39.92 47.22 -18.72
C LEU A 10 38.55 47.36 -19.39
N LEU A 11 38.36 46.66 -20.53
CA LEU A 11 37.03 46.37 -21.08
C LEU A 11 36.46 45.18 -20.30
N LEU A 12 35.42 45.43 -19.49
CA LEU A 12 34.59 44.37 -18.92
C LEU A 12 33.58 43.95 -20.01
N LEU A 13 33.75 42.77 -20.61
CA LEU A 13 32.68 42.10 -21.33
C LEU A 13 31.70 41.51 -20.29
N ALA A 14 30.56 42.14 -20.14
CA ALA A 14 29.43 41.56 -19.45
C ALA A 14 28.76 40.55 -20.41
N THR A 15 29.00 39.28 -20.21
CA THR A 15 28.14 38.20 -20.74
C THR A 15 26.83 38.24 -19.99
N LEU A 16 25.78 38.72 -20.64
CA LEU A 16 24.40 38.49 -20.17
C LEU A 16 24.12 36.98 -20.29
N ALA A 17 24.18 36.28 -19.18
CA ALA A 17 23.54 34.97 -19.06
C ALA A 17 22.04 35.24 -19.04
N THR A 18 21.33 34.88 -20.08
CA THR A 18 19.89 34.75 -20.05
C THR A 18 19.57 33.54 -19.19
N PHE A 19 19.24 33.77 -17.92
CA PHE A 19 18.54 32.77 -17.14
C PHE A 19 17.16 32.60 -17.81
N SER A 20 16.94 31.48 -18.45
CA SER A 20 15.60 31.00 -18.72
C SER A 20 14.99 30.72 -17.33
N THR A 21 14.08 31.56 -16.90
CA THR A 21 13.21 31.21 -15.79
C THR A 21 12.36 30.06 -16.27
N SER A 22 12.67 28.85 -15.83
CA SER A 22 11.69 27.76 -15.80
C SER A 22 10.43 28.32 -15.12
N PRO A 23 9.21 28.00 -15.58
CA PRO A 23 8.03 28.34 -14.83
C PRO A 23 8.25 27.83 -13.39
N SER A 24 7.95 28.64 -12.40
CA SER A 24 7.98 28.20 -11.02
C SER A 24 7.02 27.03 -10.94
N GLN A 25 7.51 25.80 -10.68
CA GLN A 25 6.63 24.74 -10.25
C GLN A 25 5.89 25.25 -9.02
N ALA A 26 4.59 24.96 -8.97
CA ALA A 26 3.80 25.20 -7.75
C ALA A 26 4.57 24.61 -6.56
N GLN A 27 4.64 25.36 -5.47
CA GLN A 27 5.33 24.87 -4.30
C GLN A 27 4.32 24.08 -3.48
N TRP A 28 4.42 22.74 -3.54
CA TRP A 28 3.64 21.87 -2.66
C TRP A 28 3.92 22.18 -1.19
N ASN A 29 2.84 22.29 -0.38
CA ASN A 29 2.93 22.72 1.01
C ASN A 29 3.27 21.59 2.00
N GLY A 30 3.26 20.32 1.56
CA GLY A 30 3.53 19.15 2.39
C GLY A 30 2.33 18.75 3.27
N PHE A 31 2.61 18.23 4.46
CA PHE A 31 1.62 17.65 5.34
C PHE A 31 1.45 18.42 6.64
N ASP A 32 0.21 18.53 7.10
CA ASP A 32 -0.16 19.01 8.42
C ASP A 32 -0.55 17.86 9.34
N PHE A 33 0.10 17.75 10.50
CA PHE A 33 -0.30 16.78 11.51
C PHE A 33 -1.61 17.20 12.18
N VAL A 34 -2.65 16.35 12.06
CA VAL A 34 -3.95 16.57 12.68
C VAL A 34 -3.97 15.94 14.07
N LEU A 35 -4.26 16.74 15.11
CA LEU A 35 -4.34 16.22 16.47
C LEU A 35 -5.46 15.17 16.59
N PRO A 36 -5.26 14.06 17.34
CA PRO A 36 -6.28 13.01 17.48
C PRO A 36 -7.63 13.50 18.03
N LEU A 37 -7.64 14.58 18.79
CA LEU A 37 -8.87 15.22 19.26
C LEU A 37 -9.60 15.99 18.16
N ASP A 38 -8.87 16.52 17.19
CA ASP A 38 -9.42 17.29 16.07
C ASP A 38 -9.89 16.35 14.96
N SER A 39 -9.15 15.26 14.72
CA SER A 39 -9.55 14.22 13.75
C SER A 39 -10.59 13.23 14.29
N GLY A 40 -10.81 13.15 15.59
CA GLY A 40 -11.67 12.13 16.21
C GLY A 40 -11.02 10.76 16.38
N LEU A 41 -9.79 10.54 15.88
CA LEU A 41 -9.12 9.23 15.87
C LEU A 41 -8.53 8.86 17.24
N LEU A 42 -9.39 8.62 18.21
CA LEU A 42 -9.04 8.22 19.56
C LEU A 42 -9.03 6.69 19.70
N ALA A 43 -7.99 6.04 19.17
CA ALA A 43 -7.82 4.60 19.19
C ALA A 43 -6.60 4.18 20.03
N PRO A 44 -6.65 4.24 21.37
CA PRO A 44 -5.51 3.87 22.20
C PRO A 44 -5.17 2.38 22.02
N PHE A 45 -3.93 2.14 21.66
CA PHE A 45 -3.41 0.79 21.50
C PHE A 45 -3.11 0.19 22.88
N SER A 46 -3.47 -1.08 23.12
CA SER A 46 -3.20 -1.76 24.39
C SER A 46 -2.82 -3.22 24.14
N MET A 47 -1.68 -3.63 24.68
CA MET A 47 -1.24 -5.02 24.65
C MET A 47 -1.19 -5.59 26.07
N PRO A 48 -1.93 -6.66 26.35
CA PRO A 48 -1.94 -7.26 27.68
C PRO A 48 -0.69 -8.09 28.02
N PHE A 49 0.23 -8.33 27.03
CA PHE A 49 1.35 -9.28 27.18
C PHE A 49 2.66 -8.76 26.60
N THR A 50 3.79 -9.38 26.96
CA THR A 50 5.17 -8.96 26.63
C THR A 50 5.88 -9.91 25.65
N TYR A 51 5.17 -10.44 24.65
CA TYR A 51 5.73 -11.43 23.72
C TYR A 51 6.26 -10.82 22.42
N THR A 52 7.20 -11.51 21.76
CA THR A 52 7.88 -11.07 20.52
C THR A 52 6.92 -10.93 19.34
N VAL A 53 5.86 -11.73 19.27
CA VAL A 53 4.80 -11.65 18.24
C VAL A 53 4.12 -10.28 18.22
N HIS A 54 4.13 -9.56 19.34
CA HIS A 54 3.49 -8.25 19.51
C HIS A 54 4.20 -7.12 18.78
N LEU A 55 5.37 -7.39 18.21
CA LEU A 55 6.12 -6.43 17.41
C LEU A 55 5.47 -6.14 16.06
N HIS A 56 4.62 -7.06 15.61
CA HIS A 56 4.04 -7.04 14.28
C HIS A 56 2.55 -6.67 14.29
N VAL A 57 2.02 -6.11 15.38
CA VAL A 57 0.59 -5.77 15.50
C VAL A 57 0.34 -4.27 15.35
N GLY A 58 -0.84 -3.93 14.86
CA GLY A 58 -1.27 -2.55 14.62
C GLY A 58 -1.65 -2.33 13.16
N GLY A 59 -2.80 -2.88 12.76
CA GLY A 59 -3.33 -2.76 11.40
C GLY A 59 -4.29 -1.59 11.22
N ALA A 60 -4.43 -1.12 9.99
CA ALA A 60 -5.40 -0.11 9.58
C ALA A 60 -5.87 -0.35 8.15
N ALA A 61 -7.13 -0.05 7.87
CA ALA A 61 -7.68 -0.11 6.51
C ALA A 61 -8.65 1.05 6.28
N ALA A 62 -8.75 1.49 5.03
CA ALA A 62 -9.71 2.49 4.60
C ALA A 62 -10.54 1.99 3.42
N ALA A 63 -11.84 2.25 3.45
CA ALA A 63 -12.79 2.06 2.34
C ALA A 63 -14.08 2.81 2.62
N ASP A 64 -14.85 3.13 1.61
CA ASP A 64 -16.21 3.66 1.73
C ASP A 64 -17.15 2.53 2.17
N VAL A 65 -17.37 2.40 3.50
CA VAL A 65 -18.07 1.25 4.12
C VAL A 65 -19.59 1.44 4.09
N ASP A 66 -20.08 2.67 4.20
CA ASP A 66 -21.52 2.97 4.23
C ASP A 66 -22.08 3.52 2.88
N GLY A 67 -21.20 3.68 1.89
CA GLY A 67 -21.57 4.10 0.54
C GLY A 67 -21.84 5.60 0.39
N ASP A 68 -21.31 6.43 1.28
CA ASP A 68 -21.51 7.89 1.25
C ASP A 68 -20.48 8.62 0.35
N GLY A 69 -19.48 7.91 -0.14
CA GLY A 69 -18.44 8.40 -1.05
C GLY A 69 -17.14 8.81 -0.37
N TYR A 70 -17.07 8.79 0.96
CA TYR A 70 -15.86 9.07 1.73
C TYR A 70 -15.28 7.79 2.32
N ALA A 71 -13.96 7.71 2.41
CA ALA A 71 -13.31 6.53 2.95
C ALA A 71 -13.34 6.51 4.48
N ASP A 72 -13.96 5.49 5.07
CA ASP A 72 -14.00 5.17 6.49
C ASP A 72 -12.76 4.39 6.93
N LEU A 73 -12.54 4.26 8.24
CA LEU A 73 -11.36 3.62 8.79
C LEU A 73 -11.70 2.46 9.74
N ILE A 74 -10.97 1.35 9.58
CA ILE A 74 -10.87 0.30 10.61
C ILE A 74 -9.44 0.29 11.14
N VAL A 75 -9.28 0.27 12.48
CA VAL A 75 -7.96 0.12 13.13
C VAL A 75 -7.97 -0.99 14.17
N THR A 76 -6.94 -1.83 14.16
CA THR A 76 -6.74 -2.83 15.22
C THR A 76 -5.91 -2.25 16.36
N ARG A 77 -6.17 -2.74 17.59
CA ARG A 77 -5.62 -2.17 18.84
C ARG A 77 -5.01 -3.22 19.75
N GLY A 78 -4.42 -4.25 19.17
CA GLY A 78 -3.87 -5.36 19.93
C GLY A 78 -4.98 -6.17 20.65
N GLY A 79 -4.96 -6.24 21.98
CA GLY A 79 -5.90 -7.03 22.78
C GLY A 79 -7.31 -6.45 22.94
N ASN A 80 -7.60 -5.30 22.33
CA ASN A 80 -8.94 -4.70 22.34
C ASN A 80 -9.67 -4.98 21.03
N PRO A 81 -11.02 -4.93 21.00
CA PRO A 81 -11.75 -4.98 19.75
C PRO A 81 -11.27 -3.92 18.76
N PRO A 82 -11.28 -4.20 17.44
CA PRO A 82 -10.97 -3.19 16.43
C PRO A 82 -11.98 -2.04 16.51
N LEU A 83 -11.56 -0.85 16.09
CA LEU A 83 -12.45 0.31 16.00
C LEU A 83 -12.81 0.58 14.55
N PHE A 84 -14.05 0.99 14.36
CA PHE A 84 -14.58 1.56 13.15
C PHE A 84 -14.83 3.05 13.35
N PHE A 85 -14.31 3.85 12.45
CA PHE A 85 -14.46 5.30 12.40
C PHE A 85 -15.12 5.67 11.09
N LEU A 86 -16.34 6.17 11.19
CA LEU A 86 -17.07 6.76 10.07
C LEU A 86 -16.45 8.11 9.73
N ASN A 87 -16.20 8.36 8.45
CA ASN A 87 -15.73 9.65 7.95
C ASN A 87 -16.89 10.65 7.91
N ASP A 88 -16.68 11.83 8.47
CA ASP A 88 -17.70 12.88 8.50
C ASP A 88 -17.71 13.76 7.23
N GLY A 89 -16.85 13.45 6.23
CA GLY A 89 -16.73 14.13 4.94
C GLY A 89 -15.95 15.44 4.96
N ASP A 90 -15.31 15.77 6.07
CA ASP A 90 -14.46 16.95 6.23
C ASP A 90 -13.05 16.61 6.76
N GLY A 91 -12.69 15.32 6.69
CA GLY A 91 -11.43 14.76 7.20
C GLY A 91 -11.44 14.60 8.72
N SER A 92 -12.60 14.68 9.38
CA SER A 92 -12.80 14.22 10.75
C SER A 92 -13.58 12.91 10.78
N PHE A 93 -13.50 12.18 11.90
CA PHE A 93 -14.03 10.83 12.01
C PHE A 93 -14.82 10.63 13.30
N THR A 94 -15.94 9.93 13.21
CA THR A 94 -16.77 9.56 14.36
C THR A 94 -16.70 8.05 14.63
N GLU A 95 -16.35 7.67 15.87
CA GLU A 95 -16.27 6.25 16.28
C GLU A 95 -17.65 5.60 16.33
N ARG A 96 -17.84 4.46 15.61
CA ARG A 96 -19.08 3.73 15.41
C ARG A 96 -18.96 2.21 15.62
N SER A 97 -17.92 1.73 16.28
CA SER A 97 -17.64 0.28 16.41
C SER A 97 -18.77 -0.52 17.03
N SER A 98 -19.49 0.08 17.98
CA SER A 98 -20.62 -0.60 18.64
C SER A 98 -21.80 -0.79 17.70
N GLU A 99 -22.13 0.25 16.93
CA GLU A 99 -23.18 0.22 15.92
C GLU A 99 -22.81 -0.71 14.76
N ALA A 100 -21.53 -0.73 14.39
CA ALA A 100 -20.98 -1.59 13.34
C ALA A 100 -20.86 -3.08 13.73
N GLY A 101 -21.18 -3.45 14.98
CA GLY A 101 -21.10 -4.84 15.45
C GLY A 101 -19.71 -5.29 15.89
N LEU A 102 -18.68 -4.42 15.85
CA LEU A 102 -17.29 -4.77 16.17
C LEU A 102 -17.00 -4.80 17.68
N GLY A 103 -17.75 -4.07 18.49
CA GLY A 103 -17.48 -3.89 19.91
C GLY A 103 -17.48 -5.17 20.76
N GLN A 104 -18.00 -6.28 20.25
CA GLN A 104 -18.05 -7.57 20.93
C GLN A 104 -17.01 -8.58 20.42
N LEU A 105 -16.22 -8.24 19.40
CA LEU A 105 -15.19 -9.12 18.87
C LEU A 105 -14.12 -9.39 19.94
N GLN A 106 -13.86 -10.66 20.17
CA GLN A 106 -12.85 -11.12 21.11
C GLN A 106 -11.68 -11.73 20.36
N GLY A 107 -10.46 -11.35 20.69
CA GLY A 107 -9.25 -11.88 20.08
C GLY A 107 -8.17 -10.83 19.94
N LEU A 108 -7.03 -11.25 19.42
CA LEU A 108 -5.92 -10.42 19.01
C LEU A 108 -5.92 -10.35 17.48
N TYR A 109 -6.12 -9.16 16.93
CA TYR A 109 -6.12 -8.94 15.48
C TYR A 109 -5.01 -7.98 15.09
N ASN A 110 -4.38 -8.25 13.96
CA ASN A 110 -3.37 -7.36 13.38
C ASN A 110 -3.68 -6.95 11.94
N GLY A 111 -3.59 -7.83 10.96
CA GLY A 111 -3.88 -7.50 9.56
C GLY A 111 -5.35 -7.11 9.36
N VAL A 112 -5.59 -6.09 8.55
CA VAL A 112 -6.93 -5.62 8.20
C VAL A 112 -7.02 -5.49 6.68
N LEU A 113 -8.12 -6.01 6.12
CA LEU A 113 -8.46 -5.83 4.72
C LEU A 113 -9.94 -5.45 4.62
N LEU A 114 -10.22 -4.36 3.92
CA LEU A 114 -11.57 -3.97 3.50
C LEU A 114 -11.70 -4.16 1.99
N ALA A 115 -12.57 -5.07 1.57
CA ALA A 115 -12.86 -5.32 0.16
C ALA A 115 -14.15 -6.13 -0.01
N ASP A 116 -14.83 -5.96 -1.13
CA ASP A 116 -16.05 -6.69 -1.50
C ASP A 116 -15.70 -8.14 -1.88
N VAL A 117 -15.89 -9.09 -0.96
CA VAL A 117 -15.52 -10.51 -1.19
C VAL A 117 -16.71 -11.38 -1.60
N ASP A 118 -17.94 -10.92 -1.38
CA ASP A 118 -19.15 -11.66 -1.79
C ASP A 118 -19.83 -11.09 -3.03
N ALA A 119 -19.27 -10.03 -3.59
CA ALA A 119 -19.70 -9.34 -4.81
C ALA A 119 -21.07 -8.64 -4.69
N ASP A 120 -21.42 -8.17 -3.49
CA ASP A 120 -22.64 -7.40 -3.27
C ASP A 120 -22.44 -5.88 -3.50
N GLY A 121 -21.19 -5.42 -3.57
CA GLY A 121 -20.79 -4.03 -3.84
C GLY A 121 -20.40 -3.24 -2.59
N HIS A 122 -20.41 -3.86 -1.42
CA HIS A 122 -20.02 -3.24 -0.16
C HIS A 122 -18.71 -3.84 0.36
N PRO A 123 -17.75 -3.03 0.83
CA PRO A 123 -16.51 -3.57 1.37
C PRO A 123 -16.74 -4.38 2.63
N ASP A 124 -16.39 -5.67 2.61
CA ASP A 124 -16.38 -6.57 3.74
C ASP A 124 -15.10 -6.43 4.56
N LEU A 125 -15.11 -6.94 5.79
CA LEU A 125 -13.97 -6.88 6.70
C LEU A 125 -13.34 -8.24 6.92
N LEU A 126 -12.05 -8.36 6.54
CA LEU A 126 -11.19 -9.47 6.95
C LEU A 126 -10.20 -9.01 8.02
N LEU A 127 -10.08 -9.80 9.08
CA LEU A 127 -9.15 -9.56 10.19
C LEU A 127 -8.19 -10.74 10.35
N GLY A 128 -6.90 -10.49 10.25
CA GLY A 128 -5.86 -11.46 10.56
C GLY A 128 -5.78 -11.71 12.06
N GLY A 129 -5.91 -12.96 12.49
CA GLY A 129 -5.83 -13.34 13.90
C GLY A 129 -4.38 -13.60 14.32
N VAL A 130 -4.06 -13.32 15.58
CA VAL A 130 -2.72 -13.50 16.16
C VAL A 130 -2.79 -14.42 17.37
N SER A 131 -1.74 -15.21 17.59
CA SER A 131 -1.60 -16.04 18.81
C SER A 131 -1.42 -15.17 20.05
N THR A 132 -2.01 -15.63 21.15
CA THR A 132 -1.81 -15.02 22.47
C THR A 132 -0.64 -15.61 23.25
N SER A 133 0.13 -16.52 22.62
CA SER A 133 1.18 -17.29 23.28
C SER A 133 2.36 -17.54 22.36
N GLU A 134 3.58 -17.54 22.89
CA GLU A 134 4.79 -18.01 22.18
C GLU A 134 4.81 -19.53 21.94
N ASN A 135 3.87 -20.26 22.54
CA ASN A 135 3.71 -21.68 22.28
C ASN A 135 2.97 -21.88 20.94
N PRO A 136 3.60 -22.45 19.92
CA PRO A 136 2.95 -22.68 18.62
C PRO A 136 1.76 -23.65 18.68
N GLU A 137 1.60 -24.38 19.79
CA GLU A 137 0.44 -25.26 20.03
C GLU A 137 -0.70 -24.55 20.80
N ALA A 138 -0.51 -23.28 21.20
CA ALA A 138 -1.58 -22.52 21.85
C ALA A 138 -2.70 -22.18 20.85
N PRO A 139 -3.95 -22.04 21.32
CA PRO A 139 -5.02 -21.59 20.44
C PRO A 139 -4.70 -20.21 19.84
N HIS A 140 -4.76 -20.10 18.52
CA HIS A 140 -4.66 -18.85 17.80
C HIS A 140 -6.02 -18.16 17.73
N THR A 141 -6.04 -16.84 17.66
CA THR A 141 -7.22 -16.11 17.21
C THR A 141 -7.46 -16.49 15.75
N ALA A 142 -8.65 -17.00 15.45
CA ALA A 142 -8.99 -17.34 14.07
C ALA A 142 -9.05 -16.08 13.19
N ILE A 143 -8.74 -16.24 11.91
CA ILE A 143 -9.10 -15.25 10.90
C ILE A 143 -10.61 -14.98 10.99
N ARG A 144 -11.03 -13.74 10.81
CA ARG A 144 -12.43 -13.34 10.78
C ARG A 144 -12.80 -12.82 9.40
N LEU A 145 -13.96 -13.25 8.95
CA LEU A 145 -14.67 -12.63 7.85
C LEU A 145 -15.99 -12.09 8.38
N LEU A 146 -16.20 -10.80 8.21
CA LEU A 146 -17.44 -10.13 8.53
C LEU A 146 -17.98 -9.47 7.25
N LEU A 147 -19.18 -9.85 6.84
CA LEU A 147 -19.83 -9.27 5.66
C LEU A 147 -20.50 -7.95 6.04
N ASN A 148 -20.36 -6.95 5.20
CA ASN A 148 -21.01 -5.64 5.33
C ASN A 148 -22.42 -5.71 4.73
N ASP A 149 -23.41 -5.18 5.43
CA ASP A 149 -24.81 -5.14 4.94
C ASP A 149 -25.14 -3.91 4.08
N GLY A 150 -24.11 -3.10 3.75
CA GLY A 150 -24.22 -1.87 3.00
C GLY A 150 -24.64 -0.65 3.81
N SER A 151 -24.78 -0.79 5.13
CA SER A 151 -25.09 0.32 6.04
C SER A 151 -23.97 0.60 7.05
N GLY A 152 -22.79 -0.01 6.85
CA GLY A 152 -21.69 0.04 7.80
C GLY A 152 -21.84 -0.92 8.99
N GLN A 153 -22.78 -1.89 8.91
CA GLN A 153 -22.89 -2.98 9.88
C GLN A 153 -22.23 -4.26 9.36
N PHE A 154 -21.36 -4.84 10.18
CA PHE A 154 -20.62 -6.05 9.88
C PHE A 154 -21.24 -7.27 10.58
N ILE A 155 -21.52 -8.31 9.80
CA ILE A 155 -22.13 -9.56 10.26
C ILE A 155 -21.07 -10.67 10.22
N ASP A 156 -20.78 -11.31 11.35
CA ASP A 156 -19.77 -12.39 11.43
C ASP A 156 -20.16 -13.60 10.56
N HIS A 157 -19.41 -13.80 9.49
CA HIS A 157 -19.56 -14.89 8.52
C HIS A 157 -18.47 -15.97 8.65
N THR A 158 -17.59 -15.84 9.64
CA THR A 158 -16.37 -16.67 9.81
C THR A 158 -16.67 -18.18 9.80
N ASN A 159 -17.71 -18.61 10.51
CA ASN A 159 -18.04 -20.04 10.60
C ASN A 159 -18.55 -20.65 9.29
N VAL A 160 -18.97 -19.83 8.33
CA VAL A 160 -19.51 -20.24 7.03
C VAL A 160 -18.47 -20.12 5.93
N SER A 161 -17.47 -19.25 6.13
CA SER A 161 -16.45 -18.91 5.12
C SER A 161 -15.51 -20.06 4.78
N ASN A 162 -15.39 -21.09 5.62
CA ASN A 162 -14.37 -22.14 5.60
C ASN A 162 -12.93 -21.63 5.81
N LEU A 163 -12.70 -20.35 5.99
CA LEU A 163 -11.37 -19.80 6.29
C LEU A 163 -10.90 -20.34 7.64
N THR A 164 -9.84 -21.12 7.63
CA THR A 164 -9.22 -21.68 8.83
C THR A 164 -7.74 -21.33 8.84
N SER A 165 -7.23 -20.88 9.96
CA SER A 165 -5.81 -20.64 10.13
C SER A 165 -5.36 -21.19 11.47
N SER A 166 -4.20 -21.84 11.46
CA SER A 166 -3.48 -22.27 12.68
C SER A 166 -2.27 -21.35 12.95
N PHE A 167 -2.15 -20.24 12.24
CA PHE A 167 -0.98 -19.36 12.23
C PHE A 167 -1.39 -17.89 12.38
N ASP A 168 -0.40 -17.06 12.72
CA ASP A 168 -0.57 -15.62 12.84
C ASP A 168 -0.71 -14.98 11.44
N GLY A 169 -1.95 -14.69 11.04
CA GLY A 169 -2.25 -13.98 9.79
C GLY A 169 -1.71 -12.55 9.86
N GLN A 170 -0.84 -12.20 8.93
CA GLN A 170 -0.26 -10.86 8.84
C GLN A 170 -1.06 -10.01 7.84
N SER A 171 -0.59 -9.88 6.64
CA SER A 171 -1.23 -9.08 5.60
C SER A 171 -1.99 -9.96 4.62
N MET A 172 -2.89 -9.36 3.89
CA MET A 172 -3.78 -10.03 2.94
C MET A 172 -3.84 -9.26 1.63
N ALA A 173 -4.05 -9.98 0.52
CA ALA A 173 -4.31 -9.41 -0.79
C ALA A 173 -5.36 -10.23 -1.54
N LEU A 174 -6.14 -9.56 -2.38
CA LEU A 174 -7.13 -10.18 -3.24
C LEU A 174 -6.75 -10.04 -4.71
N GLY A 175 -7.03 -11.09 -5.49
CA GLY A 175 -6.85 -11.13 -6.95
C GLY A 175 -7.65 -12.26 -7.56
N ASP A 176 -8.13 -12.09 -8.78
CA ASP A 176 -8.85 -13.12 -9.54
C ASP A 176 -7.83 -14.03 -10.22
N VAL A 177 -7.34 -15.07 -9.48
CA VAL A 177 -6.18 -15.86 -9.92
C VAL A 177 -6.51 -16.91 -10.99
N ASP A 178 -7.78 -17.27 -11.14
CA ASP A 178 -8.24 -18.23 -12.15
C ASP A 178 -9.22 -17.63 -13.18
N GLN A 179 -9.38 -16.30 -13.16
CA GLN A 179 -10.24 -15.50 -14.04
C GLN A 179 -11.70 -15.98 -14.08
N ASP A 180 -12.21 -16.46 -12.93
CA ASP A 180 -13.63 -16.79 -12.79
C ASP A 180 -14.50 -15.56 -12.43
N GLY A 181 -13.87 -14.41 -12.23
CA GLY A 181 -14.45 -13.11 -11.93
C GLY A 181 -14.57 -12.82 -10.44
N ARG A 182 -14.29 -13.77 -9.55
CA ARG A 182 -14.29 -13.59 -8.10
C ARG A 182 -12.88 -13.34 -7.57
N LEU A 183 -12.79 -12.59 -6.51
CA LEU A 183 -11.51 -12.25 -5.90
C LEU A 183 -11.07 -13.34 -4.91
N ASP A 184 -9.98 -14.02 -5.23
CA ASP A 184 -9.33 -15.01 -4.39
C ASP A 184 -8.43 -14.34 -3.35
N LEU A 185 -8.21 -15.01 -2.21
CA LEU A 185 -7.53 -14.43 -1.06
C LEU A 185 -6.16 -15.06 -0.82
N MET A 186 -5.10 -14.25 -0.82
CA MET A 186 -3.78 -14.63 -0.33
C MET A 186 -3.56 -14.08 1.08
N ILE A 187 -3.09 -14.95 1.99
CA ILE A 187 -2.78 -14.62 3.38
C ILE A 187 -1.31 -14.90 3.66
N ALA A 188 -0.59 -13.91 4.15
CA ALA A 188 0.77 -14.05 4.63
C ALA A 188 0.79 -14.43 6.11
N TYR A 189 1.74 -15.28 6.49
CA TYR A 189 1.94 -15.72 7.87
C TYR A 189 3.39 -15.54 8.31
N TRP A 190 3.59 -15.03 9.51
CA TRP A 190 4.92 -14.92 10.10
C TRP A 190 4.99 -15.76 11.36
N GLN A 191 5.52 -16.98 11.27
CA GLN A 191 5.66 -17.89 12.40
C GLN A 191 6.67 -19.00 12.17
N HIS A 192 7.29 -19.46 13.27
CA HIS A 192 7.94 -20.75 13.34
C HIS A 192 6.89 -21.86 13.34
N GLY A 193 6.73 -22.55 12.24
CA GLY A 193 5.78 -23.66 12.11
C GLY A 193 6.40 -24.86 11.42
N ASN A 194 5.76 -26.01 11.54
CA ASN A 194 6.11 -27.22 10.78
C ASN A 194 5.62 -27.06 9.33
N GLY A 195 6.09 -26.04 8.59
CA GLY A 195 5.77 -25.73 7.21
C GLY A 195 4.49 -26.42 6.70
N THR A 196 3.33 -25.82 6.92
CA THR A 196 2.12 -26.39 6.33
C THR A 196 2.00 -25.86 4.92
N GLU A 197 1.65 -26.76 4.00
CA GLU A 197 1.45 -26.44 2.59
C GLU A 197 0.10 -25.78 2.34
N ASN A 198 -0.67 -25.50 3.40
CA ASN A 198 -2.08 -25.11 3.33
C ASN A 198 -2.33 -23.74 3.99
N GLY A 199 -3.44 -23.12 3.63
CA GLY A 199 -3.96 -21.93 4.27
C GLY A 199 -3.38 -20.62 3.74
N HIS A 200 -2.62 -20.64 2.65
CA HIS A 200 -2.04 -19.44 2.06
C HIS A 200 -2.91 -18.82 0.98
N LEU A 201 -3.30 -19.61 -0.04
CA LEU A 201 -4.14 -19.16 -1.13
C LEU A 201 -5.51 -19.85 -1.08
N TRP A 202 -6.55 -19.03 -1.09
CA TRP A 202 -7.93 -19.45 -0.95
C TRP A 202 -8.74 -18.99 -2.16
N ARG A 203 -9.33 -19.97 -2.88
CA ARG A 203 -10.27 -19.69 -3.96
C ARG A 203 -11.60 -19.23 -3.40
N ASN A 204 -12.15 -18.17 -3.94
CA ASN A 204 -13.47 -17.65 -3.61
C ASN A 204 -14.56 -18.44 -4.37
N LEU A 205 -15.46 -19.07 -3.62
CA LEU A 205 -16.58 -19.86 -4.18
C LEU A 205 -17.87 -19.02 -4.33
N GLY A 206 -17.82 -17.74 -3.95
CA GLY A 206 -18.96 -16.83 -3.88
C GLY A 206 -19.70 -16.89 -2.54
N GLY A 207 -20.45 -15.81 -2.22
CA GLY A 207 -21.20 -15.71 -0.98
C GLY A 207 -20.33 -15.79 0.28
N GLY A 208 -19.11 -15.28 0.23
CA GLY A 208 -18.17 -15.28 1.36
C GLY A 208 -17.63 -16.66 1.73
N GLN A 209 -17.68 -17.66 0.85
CA GLN A 209 -17.12 -19.00 1.06
C GLN A 209 -15.83 -19.19 0.28
N PHE A 210 -14.87 -19.90 0.88
CA PHE A 210 -13.53 -20.10 0.32
C PHE A 210 -13.12 -21.58 0.33
N GLU A 211 -12.22 -21.96 -0.59
CA GLU A 211 -11.56 -23.25 -0.68
C GLU A 211 -10.05 -23.08 -0.65
N ASP A 212 -9.36 -23.83 0.21
CA ASP A 212 -7.89 -23.82 0.25
C ASP A 212 -7.31 -24.47 -1.01
N ILE A 213 -6.67 -23.67 -1.84
CA ILE A 213 -5.99 -24.10 -3.08
C ILE A 213 -4.47 -23.98 -3.00
N SER A 214 -3.90 -23.74 -1.81
CA SER A 214 -2.45 -23.54 -1.63
C SER A 214 -1.64 -24.66 -2.28
N GLN A 215 -2.03 -25.91 -2.04
CA GLN A 215 -1.35 -27.08 -2.58
C GLN A 215 -1.55 -27.24 -4.10
N SER A 216 -2.79 -27.11 -4.56
CA SER A 216 -3.12 -27.31 -5.99
C SER A 216 -2.59 -26.20 -6.87
N SER A 217 -2.49 -24.97 -6.34
CA SER A 217 -1.92 -23.83 -7.05
C SER A 217 -0.38 -23.87 -7.19
N GLY A 218 0.30 -24.78 -6.48
CA GLY A 218 1.76 -24.87 -6.46
C GLY A 218 2.46 -23.97 -5.45
N ILE A 219 1.74 -23.03 -4.84
CA ILE A 219 2.32 -22.13 -3.81
C ILE A 219 2.66 -22.91 -2.55
N GLY A 220 1.79 -23.82 -2.09
CA GLY A 220 2.03 -24.65 -0.91
C GLY A 220 3.30 -25.51 -1.02
N GLY A 221 3.58 -26.07 -2.18
CA GLY A 221 4.78 -26.87 -2.41
C GLY A 221 6.09 -26.11 -2.19
N TRP A 222 6.08 -24.79 -2.33
CA TRP A 222 7.23 -23.94 -2.02
C TRP A 222 7.48 -23.84 -0.52
N TYR A 223 6.44 -23.76 0.29
CA TYR A 223 6.53 -23.67 1.75
C TYR A 223 6.83 -25.05 2.39
N SER A 224 6.55 -26.14 1.68
CA SER A 224 6.89 -27.49 2.14
C SER A 224 8.40 -27.71 2.17
N GLY A 225 8.92 -28.09 3.33
CA GLY A 225 10.34 -28.34 3.51
C GLY A 225 11.22 -27.16 3.92
N HIS A 226 10.69 -25.94 3.93
CA HIS A 226 11.31 -24.78 4.58
C HIS A 226 10.61 -24.61 5.94
N ASN A 227 11.30 -24.94 7.03
CA ASN A 227 10.75 -24.97 8.41
C ASN A 227 10.29 -23.59 8.93
N THR A 228 10.05 -22.60 8.06
CA THR A 228 9.84 -21.23 8.47
C THR A 228 8.96 -20.48 7.45
N MET A 229 7.80 -20.05 7.90
CA MET A 229 6.94 -19.11 7.18
C MET A 229 7.15 -17.73 7.80
N PHE A 230 7.94 -16.90 7.15
CA PHE A 230 8.23 -15.55 7.61
C PHE A 230 7.73 -14.51 6.60
N ASN A 231 6.52 -14.74 6.07
CA ASN A 231 5.90 -13.88 5.08
C ASN A 231 5.20 -12.71 5.76
N PHE A 232 5.36 -11.52 5.20
CA PHE A 232 4.71 -10.33 5.71
C PHE A 232 3.64 -9.78 4.77
N THR A 233 3.99 -9.47 3.53
CA THR A 233 3.06 -8.75 2.65
C THR A 233 2.96 -9.40 1.28
N PRO A 234 1.79 -9.96 0.93
CA PRO A 234 1.51 -10.44 -0.42
C PRO A 234 1.04 -9.28 -1.31
N GLN A 235 1.31 -9.37 -2.61
CA GLN A 235 0.82 -8.46 -3.63
C GLN A 235 0.42 -9.26 -4.87
N PHE A 236 -0.77 -9.00 -5.40
CA PHE A 236 -1.13 -9.42 -6.75
C PHE A 236 -0.93 -8.26 -7.71
N ALA A 237 -0.30 -8.52 -8.86
CA ALA A 237 -0.12 -7.58 -9.96
C ALA A 237 0.21 -8.33 -11.25
N ASP A 238 -0.23 -7.81 -12.40
CA ASP A 238 0.12 -8.33 -13.72
C ASP A 238 1.52 -7.83 -14.13
N LEU A 239 2.56 -8.61 -13.79
CA LEU A 239 3.96 -8.21 -13.97
C LEU A 239 4.48 -8.34 -15.40
N ASN A 240 3.88 -9.21 -16.19
CA ASN A 240 4.29 -9.49 -17.57
C ASN A 240 3.29 -9.00 -18.62
N SER A 241 2.26 -8.27 -18.19
CA SER A 241 1.21 -7.68 -19.04
C SER A 241 0.38 -8.71 -19.83
N ASP A 242 0.31 -9.98 -19.33
CA ASP A 242 -0.47 -11.06 -19.97
C ASP A 242 -1.95 -11.08 -19.55
N GLY A 243 -2.32 -10.30 -18.54
CA GLY A 243 -3.69 -10.16 -18.03
C GLY A 243 -4.02 -11.06 -16.85
N TRP A 244 -3.07 -11.86 -16.36
CA TRP A 244 -3.23 -12.71 -15.19
C TRP A 244 -2.47 -12.13 -14.00
N PRO A 245 -3.05 -12.08 -12.81
CA PRO A 245 -2.34 -11.56 -11.66
C PRO A 245 -1.24 -12.52 -11.21
N ASP A 246 0.01 -12.04 -11.22
CA ASP A 246 1.15 -12.69 -10.62
C ASP A 246 1.21 -12.39 -9.11
N LEU A 247 2.00 -13.16 -8.35
CA LEU A 247 2.11 -13.00 -6.91
C LEU A 247 3.53 -12.64 -6.49
N MET A 248 3.65 -11.57 -5.71
CA MET A 248 4.87 -11.22 -4.97
C MET A 248 4.60 -11.34 -3.47
N VAL A 249 5.59 -11.79 -2.71
CA VAL A 249 5.51 -11.89 -1.26
C VAL A 249 6.79 -11.36 -0.64
N SER A 250 6.71 -10.26 0.12
CA SER A 250 7.83 -9.81 0.94
C SER A 250 7.94 -10.66 2.20
N ALA A 251 9.17 -11.03 2.59
CA ALA A 251 9.40 -11.97 3.68
C ALA A 251 10.74 -11.76 4.36
N ASP A 252 10.83 -12.14 5.65
CA ASP A 252 12.04 -12.13 6.44
C ASP A 252 13.09 -13.15 5.97
N PHE A 253 14.33 -12.92 6.37
CA PHE A 253 15.46 -13.84 6.22
C PHE A 253 15.76 -14.25 4.77
N GLY A 254 15.60 -13.30 3.83
CA GLY A 254 15.86 -13.52 2.41
C GLY A 254 14.84 -14.46 1.75
N ASN A 255 13.63 -14.49 2.26
CA ASN A 255 12.55 -15.34 1.74
C ASN A 255 11.54 -14.61 0.86
N SER A 256 11.79 -13.37 0.46
CA SER A 256 10.94 -12.67 -0.51
C SER A 256 10.87 -13.42 -1.84
N ARG A 257 9.68 -13.49 -2.45
CA ARG A 257 9.39 -14.38 -3.58
C ARG A 257 8.50 -13.71 -4.62
N THR A 258 8.70 -14.19 -5.86
CA THR A 258 7.83 -13.92 -7.00
C THR A 258 7.34 -15.21 -7.62
N PHE A 259 6.09 -15.25 -8.03
CA PHE A 259 5.44 -16.38 -8.66
C PHE A 259 4.63 -15.90 -9.87
N MET A 260 4.89 -16.46 -11.04
CA MET A 260 4.17 -16.14 -12.26
C MET A 260 2.95 -17.04 -12.40
N ASN A 261 1.79 -16.44 -12.63
CA ASN A 261 0.56 -17.18 -12.95
C ASN A 261 0.71 -17.90 -14.28
N GLN A 262 0.25 -19.15 -14.35
CA GLN A 262 0.38 -19.99 -15.55
C GLN A 262 -0.89 -19.97 -16.41
N ALA A 263 -1.80 -19.04 -16.17
CA ALA A 263 -3.08 -18.89 -16.85
C ALA A 263 -4.01 -20.14 -16.71
N ASP A 264 -3.85 -20.89 -15.63
CA ASP A 264 -4.67 -22.04 -15.30
C ASP A 264 -4.98 -22.14 -13.79
N GLY A 265 -4.77 -21.05 -13.04
CA GLY A 265 -4.92 -20.98 -11.58
C GLY A 265 -3.74 -21.61 -10.82
N THR A 266 -2.65 -21.97 -11.49
CA THR A 266 -1.39 -22.41 -10.87
C THR A 266 -0.30 -21.37 -11.01
N PHE A 267 0.70 -21.46 -10.15
CA PHE A 267 1.82 -20.54 -10.10
C PHE A 267 3.16 -21.25 -10.25
N ALA A 268 4.04 -20.67 -11.06
CA ALA A 268 5.44 -21.09 -11.17
C ALA A 268 6.32 -20.12 -10.39
N HIS A 269 7.20 -20.64 -9.53
CA HIS A 269 8.19 -19.84 -8.82
C HIS A 269 9.18 -19.20 -9.81
N SER A 270 9.33 -17.87 -9.75
CA SER A 270 10.11 -17.08 -10.71
C SER A 270 11.20 -16.22 -10.06
N THR A 271 11.39 -16.32 -8.74
CA THR A 271 12.37 -15.48 -8.01
C THR A 271 13.79 -15.68 -8.53
N ASP A 272 14.44 -14.59 -8.94
CA ASP A 272 15.89 -14.56 -9.08
C ASP A 272 16.52 -14.16 -7.72
N PRO A 273 17.16 -15.09 -6.98
CA PRO A 273 17.69 -14.80 -5.64
C PRO A 273 18.96 -13.92 -5.69
N VAL A 274 19.52 -13.63 -6.85
CA VAL A 274 20.62 -12.68 -7.02
C VAL A 274 20.10 -11.26 -7.02
N VAL A 275 18.91 -11.04 -7.57
CA VAL A 275 18.25 -9.74 -7.66
C VAL A 275 17.38 -9.50 -6.44
N ILE A 276 16.42 -10.42 -6.17
CA ILE A 276 15.52 -10.32 -5.01
C ILE A 276 16.31 -10.72 -3.76
N SER A 277 16.94 -9.74 -3.16
CA SER A 277 18.00 -9.91 -2.14
C SER A 277 17.80 -9.05 -0.90
N ASP A 278 16.56 -8.62 -0.64
CA ASP A 278 16.19 -8.02 0.63
C ASP A 278 16.34 -9.06 1.75
N GLU A 279 17.10 -8.72 2.78
CA GLU A 279 17.38 -9.67 3.88
C GLU A 279 16.16 -9.82 4.80
N ASN A 280 15.36 -8.77 4.94
CA ASN A 280 14.19 -8.72 5.85
C ASN A 280 13.09 -7.89 5.22
N GLY A 281 12.46 -8.43 4.18
CA GLY A 281 11.35 -7.78 3.51
C GLY A 281 10.10 -7.76 4.38
N MET A 282 9.54 -6.58 4.66
CA MET A 282 8.36 -6.40 5.49
C MET A 282 7.20 -5.78 4.71
N GLY A 283 7.19 -4.46 4.57
CA GLY A 283 6.21 -3.76 3.74
C GLY A 283 6.51 -3.90 2.25
N SER A 284 5.49 -3.70 1.45
CA SER A 284 5.53 -3.87 0.00
C SER A 284 4.66 -2.82 -0.67
N SER A 285 5.16 -2.18 -1.72
CA SER A 285 4.39 -1.30 -2.59
C SER A 285 4.70 -1.63 -4.05
N VAL A 286 3.67 -1.65 -4.87
CA VAL A 286 3.79 -1.92 -6.31
C VAL A 286 3.29 -0.72 -7.08
N GLY A 287 3.98 -0.32 -8.14
CA GLY A 287 3.59 0.82 -8.98
C GLY A 287 4.56 1.00 -10.12
N ASP A 288 4.16 1.74 -11.11
CA ASP A 288 4.99 2.20 -12.21
C ASP A 288 5.73 3.46 -11.73
N PHE A 289 6.96 3.27 -11.18
CA PHE A 289 7.71 4.36 -10.53
C PHE A 289 8.61 5.16 -11.50
N ASP A 290 8.73 4.76 -12.75
CA ASP A 290 9.45 5.52 -13.78
C ASP A 290 8.62 5.79 -15.03
N ASN A 291 7.31 5.58 -14.94
CA ASN A 291 6.31 5.82 -15.99
C ASN A 291 6.67 5.15 -17.33
N ASP A 292 7.32 3.96 -17.28
CA ASP A 292 7.61 3.15 -18.47
C ASP A 292 6.46 2.19 -18.83
N GLY A 293 5.46 2.09 -17.96
CA GLY A 293 4.26 1.28 -18.13
C GLY A 293 4.33 -0.08 -17.44
N ASP A 294 5.46 -0.48 -16.88
CA ASP A 294 5.64 -1.74 -16.18
C ASP A 294 5.53 -1.56 -14.66
N LEU A 295 5.05 -2.57 -13.94
CA LEU A 295 4.83 -2.44 -12.49
C LEU A 295 6.07 -2.89 -11.72
N ASP A 296 6.69 -1.96 -11.03
CA ASP A 296 7.85 -2.15 -10.19
C ASP A 296 7.47 -2.58 -8.77
N TRP A 297 8.45 -3.05 -7.99
CA TRP A 297 8.26 -3.51 -6.64
C TRP A 297 9.20 -2.85 -5.64
N PHE A 298 8.64 -2.09 -4.69
CA PHE A 298 9.37 -1.54 -3.55
C PHE A 298 9.13 -2.40 -2.31
N VAL A 299 10.21 -2.75 -1.59
CA VAL A 299 10.18 -3.57 -0.37
C VAL A 299 10.91 -2.83 0.75
N THR A 300 10.25 -2.64 1.89
CA THR A 300 10.90 -2.10 3.09
C THR A 300 11.73 -3.16 3.78
N SER A 301 12.87 -2.78 4.34
CA SER A 301 13.76 -3.68 5.07
C SER A 301 14.53 -2.92 6.16
N ILE A 302 15.50 -3.57 6.79
CA ILE A 302 16.31 -2.99 7.87
C ILE A 302 17.57 -2.36 7.30
N TRP A 303 17.83 -1.08 7.64
CA TRP A 303 18.99 -0.33 7.20
C TRP A 303 19.79 0.24 8.38
N GLU A 304 21.09 0.12 8.30
CA GLU A 304 22.02 0.80 9.19
C GLU A 304 23.27 1.21 8.42
N ASP A 305 23.66 2.49 8.55
CA ASP A 305 24.92 2.99 7.97
C ASP A 305 26.11 2.46 8.74
N THR A 306 26.45 1.19 8.51
CA THR A 306 27.61 0.52 9.11
C THR A 306 28.08 -0.61 8.22
N THR A 307 29.38 -0.90 8.28
CA THR A 307 29.99 -2.09 7.68
C THR A 307 30.07 -3.27 8.65
N GLU A 308 29.69 -3.06 9.92
CA GLU A 308 29.73 -4.11 10.94
C GLU A 308 28.53 -5.06 10.74
N PRO A 309 28.77 -6.37 10.61
CA PRO A 309 27.68 -7.34 10.50
C PRO A 309 26.71 -7.27 11.67
N ARG A 310 25.42 -7.40 11.38
CA ARG A 310 24.34 -7.45 12.37
C ARG A 310 23.60 -8.77 12.28
N PRO A 311 23.08 -9.29 13.40
CA PRO A 311 22.36 -10.56 13.41
C PRO A 311 20.98 -10.48 12.71
N TYR A 312 20.51 -9.28 12.39
CA TYR A 312 19.21 -9.03 11.76
C TYR A 312 19.34 -8.53 10.33
N GLY A 313 20.52 -8.53 9.71
CA GLY A 313 20.73 -7.92 8.39
C GLY A 313 20.63 -6.39 8.39
N ILE A 314 21.18 -5.75 7.38
CA ILE A 314 21.19 -4.27 7.24
C ILE A 314 21.22 -3.82 5.79
N THR A 315 20.71 -4.62 4.88
CA THR A 315 20.81 -4.32 3.44
C THR A 315 19.90 -3.18 3.00
N GLY A 316 18.94 -2.80 3.82
CA GLY A 316 18.01 -1.70 3.59
C GLY A 316 16.89 -2.03 2.62
N ASN A 317 16.03 -1.04 2.40
CA ASN A 317 14.95 -1.16 1.43
C ASN A 317 15.46 -1.59 0.05
N ARG A 318 14.54 -2.08 -0.77
CA ARG A 318 14.79 -2.43 -2.17
C ARG A 318 13.76 -1.79 -3.08
N LEU A 319 14.24 -1.33 -4.24
CA LEU A 319 13.42 -1.00 -5.38
C LEU A 319 13.83 -1.90 -6.54
N TYR A 320 12.94 -2.78 -6.93
CA TYR A 320 13.09 -3.71 -8.04
C TYR A 320 12.34 -3.17 -9.25
N ARG A 321 13.08 -2.80 -10.32
CA ARG A 321 12.51 -2.38 -11.60
C ARG A 321 12.15 -3.60 -12.43
N ASN A 322 10.92 -3.64 -12.91
CA ASN A 322 10.42 -4.67 -13.79
C ASN A 322 10.87 -4.42 -15.25
N ASP A 323 11.05 -5.47 -16.02
CA ASP A 323 11.39 -5.42 -17.45
C ASP A 323 10.18 -5.64 -18.37
N GLY A 324 8.95 -5.61 -17.81
CA GLY A 324 7.70 -5.86 -18.52
C GLY A 324 7.44 -7.31 -18.89
N GLN A 325 8.30 -8.23 -18.44
CA GLN A 325 8.16 -9.68 -18.64
C GLN A 325 8.21 -10.46 -17.32
N GLY A 326 8.12 -9.73 -16.18
CA GLY A 326 8.20 -10.30 -14.84
C GLY A 326 9.63 -10.55 -14.34
N GLY A 327 10.63 -10.11 -15.08
CA GLY A 327 12.03 -10.05 -14.64
C GLY A 327 12.34 -8.73 -13.93
N PHE A 328 13.19 -8.77 -12.91
CA PHE A 328 13.54 -7.60 -12.11
C PHE A 328 15.03 -7.25 -12.17
N SER A 329 15.34 -5.98 -11.95
CA SER A 329 16.67 -5.46 -11.66
C SER A 329 16.67 -4.62 -10.39
N ASP A 330 17.75 -4.69 -9.59
CA ASP A 330 17.90 -3.89 -8.37
C ASP A 330 18.31 -2.46 -8.71
N ALA A 331 17.39 -1.51 -8.57
CA ALA A 331 17.61 -0.08 -8.82
C ALA A 331 17.83 0.72 -7.52
N THR A 332 17.85 0.07 -6.36
CA THR A 332 17.80 0.69 -5.02
C THR A 332 18.79 1.83 -4.80
N ASP A 333 20.08 1.59 -5.12
CA ASP A 333 21.13 2.59 -4.90
C ASP A 333 21.05 3.72 -5.92
N ALA A 334 20.71 3.41 -7.17
CA ALA A 334 20.53 4.41 -8.21
C ALA A 334 19.33 5.31 -7.90
N ALA A 335 18.25 4.74 -7.38
CA ALA A 335 17.05 5.45 -6.99
C ALA A 335 17.17 6.22 -5.65
N GLY A 336 18.14 5.89 -4.80
CA GLY A 336 18.35 6.60 -3.52
C GLY A 336 17.42 6.21 -2.38
N VAL A 337 16.68 5.09 -2.47
CA VAL A 337 15.62 4.71 -1.51
C VAL A 337 16.04 3.72 -0.42
N ARG A 338 17.32 3.35 -0.35
CA ARG A 338 17.84 2.32 0.57
C ARG A 338 17.60 2.60 2.05
N ALA A 339 17.76 3.86 2.47
CA ALA A 339 17.83 4.24 3.87
C ALA A 339 16.45 4.43 4.51
N GLY A 340 15.93 3.39 5.16
CA GLY A 340 14.62 3.37 5.80
C GLY A 340 14.64 3.06 7.29
N ASP A 341 15.81 2.94 7.92
CA ASP A 341 15.98 2.47 9.30
C ASP A 341 15.40 1.05 9.47
N TRP A 342 14.56 0.79 10.48
CA TRP A 342 13.83 -0.48 10.57
C TRP A 342 12.44 -0.30 9.95
N GLY A 343 12.36 -0.54 8.64
CA GLY A 343 11.16 -0.32 7.86
C GLY A 343 10.04 -1.34 8.14
N TRP A 344 8.78 -0.87 8.05
CA TRP A 344 7.58 -1.69 8.17
C TRP A 344 6.64 -1.38 6.99
N GLY A 345 5.40 -1.01 7.25
CA GLY A 345 4.44 -0.71 6.21
C GLY A 345 4.91 0.39 5.25
N SER A 346 4.48 0.29 4.01
CA SER A 346 4.65 1.32 2.98
C SER A 346 3.39 1.47 2.13
N CYS A 347 3.23 2.63 1.54
CA CYS A 347 2.29 2.89 0.46
C CYS A 347 2.97 3.74 -0.62
N SER A 348 2.42 3.71 -1.81
CA SER A 348 2.82 4.57 -2.93
C SER A 348 1.63 5.39 -3.39
N ALA A 349 1.84 6.69 -3.57
CA ALA A 349 0.88 7.64 -4.10
C ALA A 349 1.63 8.82 -4.73
N ASP A 350 0.97 9.58 -5.55
CA ASP A 350 1.47 10.87 -6.04
C ASP A 350 1.04 11.96 -5.05
N PHE A 351 1.89 12.20 -4.02
CA PHE A 351 1.54 13.10 -2.92
C PHE A 351 1.62 14.58 -3.28
N ASN A 352 2.40 14.93 -4.30
CA ASN A 352 2.58 16.31 -4.76
C ASN A 352 1.85 16.60 -6.07
N ASN A 353 1.05 15.65 -6.56
CA ASN A 353 0.26 15.74 -7.80
C ASN A 353 1.09 16.09 -9.05
N ASP A 354 2.36 15.66 -9.13
CA ASP A 354 3.26 15.97 -10.26
C ASP A 354 3.26 14.92 -11.39
N GLY A 355 2.51 13.81 -11.20
CA GLY A 355 2.39 12.71 -12.17
C GLY A 355 3.32 11.55 -11.92
N TRP A 356 4.12 11.58 -10.84
CA TRP A 356 5.04 10.52 -10.48
C TRP A 356 4.66 9.89 -9.14
N LEU A 357 4.73 8.57 -9.03
CA LEU A 357 4.47 7.90 -7.76
C LEU A 357 5.62 8.11 -6.79
N ASP A 358 5.29 8.64 -5.61
CA ASP A 358 6.17 8.75 -4.47
C ASP A 358 6.07 7.51 -3.57
N LEU A 359 6.96 7.40 -2.58
CA LEU A 359 6.98 6.33 -1.61
C LEU A 359 6.89 6.88 -0.19
N PHE A 360 5.92 6.39 0.57
CA PHE A 360 5.84 6.62 2.00
C PHE A 360 6.08 5.32 2.76
N MET A 361 6.86 5.35 3.85
CA MET A 361 7.05 4.19 4.70
C MET A 361 7.15 4.57 6.18
N VAL A 362 6.68 3.66 7.02
CA VAL A 362 6.83 3.77 8.46
C VAL A 362 7.96 2.89 8.96
N ASN A 363 8.52 3.25 10.11
CA ASN A 363 9.66 2.57 10.67
C ASN A 363 9.63 2.56 12.21
N GLY A 364 10.66 2.01 12.82
CA GLY A 364 10.86 1.97 14.25
C GLY A 364 10.83 0.55 14.83
N TYR A 365 11.63 0.35 15.88
CA TYR A 365 11.75 -0.92 16.57
C TYR A 365 11.90 -0.74 18.08
N GLN A 366 12.00 -1.83 18.80
CA GLN A 366 11.89 -1.89 20.26
C GLN A 366 13.00 -1.15 21.03
N THR A 367 12.69 -0.88 22.31
CA THR A 367 13.56 -0.21 23.27
C THR A 367 14.91 -0.91 23.50
N HIS A 368 15.02 -2.22 23.24
CA HIS A 368 16.30 -2.94 23.39
C HIS A 368 17.28 -2.76 22.21
N ILE A 369 16.83 -2.13 21.11
CA ILE A 369 17.70 -1.67 20.03
C ILE A 369 17.53 -0.15 19.86
N PRO A 370 18.13 0.65 20.76
CA PRO A 370 17.80 2.07 20.94
C PRO A 370 17.96 2.94 19.70
N ARG A 371 18.80 2.57 18.75
CA ARG A 371 19.05 3.36 17.54
C ARG A 371 17.88 3.39 16.56
N PHE A 372 16.93 2.44 16.70
CA PHE A 372 15.69 2.43 15.92
C PHE A 372 14.49 3.03 16.68
N LEU A 373 14.76 3.66 17.84
CA LEU A 373 13.75 4.42 18.54
C LEU A 373 13.76 5.87 18.08
N GLY A 374 12.57 6.38 17.78
CA GLY A 374 12.39 7.79 17.40
C GLY A 374 12.91 8.12 16.00
N ASN A 375 13.09 7.12 15.14
CA ASN A 375 13.33 7.37 13.72
C ASN A 375 12.05 7.95 13.10
N VAL A 376 12.22 8.95 12.25
CA VAL A 376 11.12 9.59 11.53
C VAL A 376 10.65 8.68 10.40
N ALA A 377 9.35 8.54 10.20
CA ALA A 377 8.79 7.90 9.01
C ALA A 377 9.36 8.54 7.73
N ARG A 378 9.51 7.78 6.65
CA ARG A 378 10.17 8.25 5.43
C ARG A 378 9.18 8.59 4.34
N LEU A 379 9.40 9.74 3.72
CA LEU A 379 8.75 10.19 2.50
C LEU A 379 9.83 10.41 1.45
N PHE A 380 9.81 9.59 0.41
CA PHE A 380 10.69 9.69 -0.74
C PHE A 380 9.89 10.26 -1.91
N ILE A 381 10.14 11.50 -2.27
CA ILE A 381 9.53 12.16 -3.43
C ILE A 381 10.27 11.75 -4.68
N ASN A 382 9.53 11.33 -5.69
CA ASN A 382 10.05 10.95 -7.00
C ASN A 382 10.49 12.20 -7.77
N ASP A 383 11.74 12.24 -8.20
CA ASP A 383 12.29 13.41 -8.90
C ASP A 383 11.96 13.40 -10.42
N GLY A 384 11.22 12.39 -10.90
CA GLY A 384 10.79 12.26 -12.30
C GLY A 384 11.89 11.80 -13.27
N ASP A 385 13.02 11.35 -12.75
CA ASP A 385 14.16 10.86 -13.55
C ASP A 385 14.64 9.46 -13.13
N GLY A 386 13.81 8.75 -12.34
CA GLY A 386 14.11 7.43 -11.78
C GLY A 386 14.80 7.48 -10.43
N THR A 387 15.04 8.67 -9.87
CA THR A 387 15.60 8.88 -8.53
C THR A 387 14.56 9.45 -7.57
N PHE A 388 14.84 9.38 -6.26
CA PHE A 388 13.97 9.88 -5.20
C PHE A 388 14.75 10.72 -4.20
N SER A 389 14.11 11.78 -3.73
CA SER A 389 14.63 12.65 -2.67
C SER A 389 13.89 12.41 -1.36
N GLU A 390 14.61 12.12 -0.27
CA GLU A 390 14.00 11.98 1.06
C GLU A 390 13.63 13.36 1.60
N GLN A 391 12.33 13.60 1.85
CA GLN A 391 11.80 14.92 2.19
C GLN A 391 10.90 14.93 3.44
N SER A 392 10.86 13.87 4.24
CA SER A 392 9.93 13.72 5.37
C SER A 392 9.83 14.96 6.25
N THR A 393 10.94 15.37 6.83
CA THR A 393 10.95 16.51 7.76
C THR A 393 10.62 17.83 7.07
N LEU A 394 11.06 18.01 5.83
CA LEU A 394 10.78 19.21 5.03
C LEU A 394 9.28 19.35 4.77
N MET A 395 8.60 18.23 4.51
CA MET A 395 7.18 18.15 4.17
C MET A 395 6.29 17.92 5.40
N GLY A 396 6.76 18.18 6.60
CA GLY A 396 5.95 18.16 7.83
C GLY A 396 5.78 16.76 8.46
N ILE A 397 6.33 15.70 7.88
CA ILE A 397 6.30 14.37 8.49
C ILE A 397 7.27 14.33 9.66
N ASN A 398 6.72 14.17 10.87
CA ASN A 398 7.48 14.15 12.11
C ASN A 398 7.14 12.94 13.01
N SER A 399 6.48 11.93 12.45
CA SER A 399 6.16 10.69 13.17
C SER A 399 7.43 9.99 13.62
N THR A 400 7.62 9.86 14.92
CA THR A 400 8.72 9.14 15.55
C THR A 400 8.22 7.93 16.34
N GLY A 401 6.99 7.52 16.10
CA GLY A 401 6.38 6.35 16.69
C GLY A 401 6.98 5.03 16.19
N GLN A 402 6.46 3.92 16.67
CA GLN A 402 6.74 2.61 16.09
C GLN A 402 5.65 2.27 15.07
N GLY A 403 5.74 2.89 13.89
CA GLY A 403 4.79 2.67 12.81
C GLY A 403 4.76 1.21 12.37
N ARG A 404 3.56 0.69 12.12
CA ARG A 404 3.36 -0.65 11.55
C ARG A 404 2.58 -0.58 10.27
N ALA A 405 1.30 -0.25 10.33
CA ALA A 405 0.50 -0.02 9.14
C ALA A 405 0.55 1.44 8.71
N VAL A 406 0.42 1.65 7.42
CA VAL A 406 0.18 2.96 6.82
C VAL A 406 -0.93 2.81 5.79
N VAL A 407 -1.84 3.78 5.77
CA VAL A 407 -2.92 3.90 4.79
C VAL A 407 -2.81 5.25 4.12
N CYS A 408 -2.81 5.26 2.79
CA CYS A 408 -2.76 6.44 1.96
C CYS A 408 -4.10 6.58 1.24
N PHE A 409 -4.81 7.70 1.45
CA PHE A 409 -6.15 7.92 0.92
C PHE A 409 -6.50 9.41 0.95
N ASP A 410 -7.40 9.83 0.09
CA ASP A 410 -7.96 11.17 0.10
C ASP A 410 -9.15 11.19 1.09
N SER A 411 -8.99 11.86 2.23
CA SER A 411 -9.95 11.79 3.33
C SER A 411 -11.15 12.71 3.19
N ASP A 412 -11.04 13.78 2.42
CA ASP A 412 -12.08 14.79 2.23
C ASP A 412 -12.42 15.06 0.77
N ASN A 413 -11.92 14.18 -0.13
CA ASN A 413 -12.17 14.23 -1.57
C ASN A 413 -11.68 15.54 -2.23
N ASP A 414 -10.61 16.12 -1.69
CA ASP A 414 -10.00 17.35 -2.23
C ASP A 414 -8.95 17.08 -3.31
N GLY A 415 -8.60 15.80 -3.55
CA GLY A 415 -7.65 15.36 -4.55
C GLY A 415 -6.21 15.31 -4.07
N TRP A 416 -5.98 15.43 -2.77
CA TRP A 416 -4.67 15.31 -2.15
C TRP A 416 -4.63 14.09 -1.23
N ILE A 417 -3.66 13.22 -1.45
CA ILE A 417 -3.58 11.96 -0.70
C ILE A 417 -3.01 12.21 0.69
N ASP A 418 -3.81 11.90 1.71
CA ASP A 418 -3.48 11.95 3.12
C ASP A 418 -2.80 10.67 3.61
N VAL A 419 -2.26 10.70 4.82
CA VAL A 419 -1.55 9.57 5.43
C VAL A 419 -2.06 9.29 6.83
N LEU A 420 -2.54 8.06 7.07
CA LEU A 420 -2.78 7.53 8.40
C LEU A 420 -1.68 6.53 8.78
N ILE A 421 -1.01 6.77 9.91
CA ILE A 421 -0.03 5.85 10.50
C ILE A 421 -0.64 5.17 11.72
N GLN A 422 -0.73 3.85 11.69
CA GLN A 422 -1.05 3.06 12.88
C GLN A 422 0.24 2.64 13.57
N ASN A 423 0.42 3.12 14.79
CA ASN A 423 1.58 2.80 15.60
C ASN A 423 1.33 1.55 16.45
N SER A 424 2.36 0.73 16.60
CA SER A 424 2.41 -0.33 17.59
C SER A 424 2.87 0.20 18.96
N HIS A 425 2.64 -0.60 19.97
CA HIS A 425 3.02 -0.29 21.35
C HIS A 425 4.53 -0.41 21.57
N ALA A 426 5.17 0.66 22.07
CA ALA A 426 6.44 0.52 22.76
C ALA A 426 6.20 -0.13 24.12
N MET A 427 7.03 -1.14 24.52
CA MET A 427 6.86 -1.81 25.82
C MET A 427 6.73 -0.79 26.96
N GLY A 428 5.53 -0.69 27.55
CA GLY A 428 5.23 0.17 28.68
C GLY A 428 4.50 1.48 28.37
N ASP A 429 4.32 1.86 27.09
CA ASP A 429 3.51 3.03 26.71
C ASP A 429 2.13 2.57 26.19
N THR A 430 1.08 2.81 26.95
CA THR A 430 -0.29 2.45 26.59
C THR A 430 -1.04 3.60 25.91
N SER A 431 -0.37 4.71 25.61
CA SER A 431 -0.97 5.94 25.10
C SER A 431 -0.76 6.16 23.59
N VAL A 432 -0.22 5.18 22.88
CA VAL A 432 0.07 5.33 21.44
C VAL A 432 -1.24 5.39 20.67
N LEU A 433 -1.45 6.50 19.98
CA LEU A 433 -2.61 6.75 19.10
C LEU A 433 -2.18 6.67 17.63
N PRO A 434 -3.12 6.43 16.71
CA PRO A 434 -2.88 6.67 15.29
C PRO A 434 -2.44 8.11 15.06
N GLN A 435 -1.63 8.31 14.03
CA GLN A 435 -1.22 9.65 13.60
C GLN A 435 -1.78 9.91 12.22
N PHE A 436 -2.53 11.01 12.11
CA PHE A 436 -3.13 11.41 10.85
C PHE A 436 -2.45 12.69 10.35
N TYR A 437 -2.05 12.64 9.10
CA TYR A 437 -1.40 13.73 8.38
C TYR A 437 -2.25 14.10 7.17
N ARG A 438 -2.83 15.29 7.20
CA ARG A 438 -3.54 15.84 6.05
C ARG A 438 -2.54 16.45 5.09
N ASN A 439 -2.68 16.16 3.82
CA ASN A 439 -1.93 16.79 2.76
C ASN A 439 -2.46 18.22 2.53
N ALA A 440 -1.60 19.22 2.69
CA ALA A 440 -2.02 20.61 2.57
C ALA A 440 -2.11 21.10 1.12
N GLY A 441 -1.71 20.28 0.17
CA GLY A 441 -1.83 20.54 -1.24
C GLY A 441 -1.13 21.78 -1.75
N ASP A 442 -1.55 22.22 -2.93
CA ASP A 442 -1.30 23.54 -3.50
C ASP A 442 -2.51 24.00 -4.33
N ASP A 443 -2.50 25.24 -4.82
CA ASP A 443 -3.63 25.80 -5.59
C ASP A 443 -3.49 25.60 -7.11
N GLU A 444 -2.43 24.96 -7.62
CA GLU A 444 -2.06 24.96 -9.03
C GLU A 444 -2.02 23.57 -9.65
N SER A 445 -1.76 22.51 -8.88
CA SER A 445 -1.62 21.15 -9.38
C SER A 445 -2.97 20.49 -9.63
N GLY A 446 -3.13 19.96 -10.85
CA GLY A 446 -4.32 19.21 -11.24
C GLY A 446 -4.27 17.76 -10.76
N TRP A 447 -5.44 17.14 -10.67
CA TRP A 447 -5.59 15.74 -10.29
C TRP A 447 -6.82 15.09 -10.94
N LEU A 448 -6.84 13.75 -10.91
CA LEU A 448 -8.00 12.95 -11.30
C LEU A 448 -8.04 11.66 -10.47
N THR A 449 -9.14 11.43 -9.75
CA THR A 449 -9.38 10.16 -9.08
C THR A 449 -10.39 9.35 -9.86
N ILE A 450 -10.09 8.10 -10.18
CA ILE A 450 -10.96 7.19 -10.93
C ILE A 450 -11.49 6.11 -9.97
N LYS A 451 -12.83 6.06 -9.85
CA LYS A 451 -13.55 4.96 -9.21
C LYS A 451 -14.06 4.01 -10.30
N LEU A 452 -13.63 2.75 -10.24
CA LEU A 452 -14.06 1.74 -11.21
C LEU A 452 -15.33 1.04 -10.74
N VAL A 453 -16.30 0.91 -11.63
CA VAL A 453 -17.46 0.03 -11.45
C VAL A 453 -17.27 -1.15 -12.42
N GLY A 454 -16.72 -2.23 -11.89
CA GLY A 454 -16.32 -3.41 -12.65
C GLY A 454 -17.47 -4.37 -12.97
N SER A 455 -17.14 -5.64 -13.20
CA SER A 455 -18.11 -6.70 -13.47
C SER A 455 -18.96 -7.02 -12.22
N PRO A 456 -20.11 -7.68 -12.37
CA PRO A 456 -20.95 -8.04 -11.22
C PRO A 456 -20.27 -8.92 -10.16
N LEU A 457 -19.19 -9.62 -10.48
CA LEU A 457 -18.43 -10.48 -9.56
C LEU A 457 -17.13 -9.83 -9.04
N ASN A 458 -16.74 -8.71 -9.64
CA ASN A 458 -15.59 -7.89 -9.25
C ASN A 458 -15.99 -6.42 -9.39
N ARG A 459 -16.76 -5.93 -8.43
CA ARG A 459 -17.44 -4.64 -8.50
C ARG A 459 -16.50 -3.45 -8.54
N HIS A 460 -15.31 -3.58 -7.94
CA HIS A 460 -14.32 -2.51 -7.91
C HIS A 460 -13.25 -2.65 -9.01
N GLY A 461 -13.40 -3.64 -9.92
CA GLY A 461 -12.49 -3.82 -11.04
C GLY A 461 -11.06 -4.16 -10.64
N VAL A 462 -10.86 -4.90 -9.54
CA VAL A 462 -9.52 -5.33 -9.10
C VAL A 462 -8.82 -6.12 -10.20
N GLY A 463 -7.57 -5.76 -10.52
CA GLY A 463 -6.82 -6.27 -11.67
C GLY A 463 -7.02 -5.44 -12.96
N ALA A 464 -7.87 -4.42 -12.95
CA ALA A 464 -7.96 -3.50 -14.09
C ALA A 464 -6.74 -2.60 -14.16
N ARG A 465 -6.17 -2.46 -15.37
CA ARG A 465 -5.04 -1.57 -15.64
C ARG A 465 -5.55 -0.31 -16.32
N VAL A 466 -5.27 0.83 -15.73
CA VAL A 466 -5.66 2.15 -16.22
C VAL A 466 -4.42 2.89 -16.69
N THR A 467 -4.41 3.27 -17.97
CA THR A 467 -3.38 4.10 -18.57
C THR A 467 -3.98 5.46 -18.93
N LEU A 468 -3.44 6.51 -18.33
CA LEU A 468 -3.84 7.89 -18.53
C LEU A 468 -2.78 8.62 -19.34
N THR A 469 -3.18 9.34 -20.39
CA THR A 469 -2.30 10.17 -21.22
C THR A 469 -2.74 11.63 -21.13
N SER A 470 -1.80 12.51 -20.85
CA SER A 470 -1.98 13.97 -20.81
C SER A 470 -0.82 14.68 -21.53
N ALA A 471 -0.78 15.99 -21.47
CA ALA A 471 0.29 16.76 -22.10
C ALA A 471 1.67 16.50 -21.49
N SER A 472 1.73 16.17 -20.20
CA SER A 472 2.98 15.86 -19.47
C SER A 472 3.49 14.44 -19.72
N GLY A 473 2.66 13.52 -20.22
CA GLY A 473 3.08 12.14 -20.50
C GLY A 473 2.00 11.10 -20.27
N THR A 474 2.46 9.88 -20.03
CA THR A 474 1.59 8.72 -19.78
C THR A 474 1.88 8.14 -18.40
N GLN A 475 0.86 7.83 -17.66
CA GLN A 475 0.91 7.20 -16.34
C GLN A 475 0.12 5.90 -16.36
N THR A 476 0.63 4.86 -15.71
CA THR A 476 -0.07 3.57 -15.59
C THR A 476 -0.32 3.24 -14.12
N ARG A 477 -1.53 2.79 -13.81
CA ARG A 477 -1.93 2.32 -12.49
C ARG A 477 -2.72 1.02 -12.64
N GLU A 478 -2.63 0.15 -11.65
CA GLU A 478 -3.44 -1.06 -11.59
C GLU A 478 -4.31 -1.04 -10.33
N MET A 479 -5.60 -1.38 -10.50
CA MET A 479 -6.54 -1.48 -9.39
C MET A 479 -6.21 -2.71 -8.55
N ARG A 480 -5.90 -2.51 -7.27
CA ARG A 480 -5.53 -3.58 -6.35
C ARG A 480 -6.39 -3.54 -5.08
N ALA A 481 -6.55 -4.68 -4.42
CA ALA A 481 -7.25 -4.79 -3.16
C ALA A 481 -6.35 -5.47 -2.12
N GLY A 482 -6.02 -4.77 -1.04
CA GLY A 482 -5.07 -5.20 -0.02
C GLY A 482 -3.61 -4.97 -0.44
N GLY A 483 -2.69 -5.81 0.07
CA GLY A 483 -1.26 -5.74 -0.26
C GLY A 483 -0.44 -4.73 0.56
N GLY A 484 -1.03 -3.98 1.48
CA GLY A 484 -0.29 -3.22 2.47
C GLY A 484 0.17 -4.09 3.64
N PHE A 485 1.27 -3.71 4.32
CA PHE A 485 1.68 -4.39 5.54
C PHE A 485 0.66 -4.11 6.65
N LEU A 486 -0.09 -5.13 7.05
CA LEU A 486 -1.20 -5.06 8.01
C LEU A 486 -2.30 -4.05 7.60
N SER A 487 -2.34 -3.62 6.35
CA SER A 487 -3.19 -2.51 5.91
C SER A 487 -3.79 -2.73 4.53
N SER A 488 -4.86 -1.98 4.25
CA SER A 488 -5.36 -1.77 2.91
C SER A 488 -5.79 -0.31 2.70
N SER A 489 -5.45 0.24 1.53
CA SER A 489 -5.95 1.55 1.08
C SER A 489 -7.24 1.36 0.27
N PRO A 490 -8.05 2.42 0.04
CA PRO A 490 -9.25 2.34 -0.77
C PRO A 490 -8.98 1.84 -2.20
N ALA A 491 -10.01 1.28 -2.80
CA ALA A 491 -10.01 0.84 -4.19
C ALA A 491 -10.26 2.02 -5.15
N ASP A 492 -9.45 3.05 -5.05
CA ASP A 492 -9.48 4.25 -5.89
C ASP A 492 -8.15 4.40 -6.63
N ILE A 493 -8.20 4.90 -7.87
CA ILE A 493 -7.00 5.15 -8.67
C ILE A 493 -6.79 6.65 -8.81
N HIS A 494 -5.76 7.17 -8.17
CA HIS A 494 -5.39 8.57 -8.19
C HIS A 494 -4.28 8.85 -9.21
N PHE A 495 -4.41 9.98 -9.92
CA PHE A 495 -3.44 10.54 -10.85
C PHE A 495 -3.21 12.02 -10.54
N GLY A 496 -1.99 12.41 -10.20
CA GLY A 496 -1.57 13.80 -10.24
C GLY A 496 -1.28 14.21 -11.67
N LEU A 497 -1.55 15.46 -11.99
CA LEU A 497 -1.50 15.98 -13.36
C LEU A 497 -0.64 17.26 -13.48
N GLY A 498 -0.04 17.71 -12.37
CA GLY A 498 0.78 18.91 -12.33
C GLY A 498 0.02 20.10 -12.92
N SER A 499 0.63 20.74 -13.89
CA SER A 499 0.04 21.91 -14.58
C SER A 499 -0.87 21.58 -15.76
N ASP A 500 -1.14 20.31 -16.04
CA ASP A 500 -2.01 19.89 -17.16
C ASP A 500 -3.44 20.34 -16.88
N GLN A 501 -4.12 20.78 -17.92
CA GLN A 501 -5.47 21.32 -17.82
C GLN A 501 -6.54 20.31 -18.27
N ARG A 502 -6.11 19.15 -18.75
CA ARG A 502 -6.97 18.14 -19.33
C ARG A 502 -6.24 16.81 -19.46
N VAL A 503 -7.00 15.73 -19.38
CA VAL A 503 -6.57 14.39 -19.77
C VAL A 503 -6.99 14.13 -21.21
N ASP A 504 -6.03 13.82 -22.07
CA ASP A 504 -6.27 13.57 -23.48
C ASP A 504 -6.99 12.23 -23.68
N ARG A 505 -6.58 11.21 -22.89
CA ARG A 505 -7.07 9.85 -23.05
C ARG A 505 -6.91 9.01 -21.78
N ILE A 506 -7.90 8.16 -21.50
CA ILE A 506 -7.86 7.11 -20.50
C ILE A 506 -8.17 5.79 -21.22
N ASP A 507 -7.25 4.83 -21.11
CA ASP A 507 -7.42 3.46 -21.56
C ASP A 507 -7.57 2.55 -20.35
N ILE A 508 -8.62 1.74 -20.29
CA ILE A 508 -8.80 0.74 -19.25
C ILE A 508 -8.79 -0.64 -19.88
N ARG A 509 -7.87 -1.49 -19.44
CA ARG A 509 -7.91 -2.93 -19.68
C ARG A 509 -8.51 -3.59 -18.44
N TRP A 510 -9.72 -4.10 -18.58
CA TRP A 510 -10.42 -4.81 -17.54
C TRP A 510 -9.83 -6.21 -17.30
N PRO A 511 -10.04 -6.84 -16.12
CA PRO A 511 -9.45 -8.15 -15.80
C PRO A 511 -9.78 -9.28 -16.78
N ASP A 512 -10.96 -9.21 -17.42
CA ASP A 512 -11.38 -10.17 -18.45
C ASP A 512 -10.84 -9.87 -19.86
N GLY A 513 -9.93 -8.90 -19.98
CA GLY A 513 -9.29 -8.49 -21.23
C GLY A 513 -10.10 -7.51 -22.08
N ARG A 514 -11.30 -7.12 -21.69
CA ARG A 514 -12.04 -6.02 -22.37
C ARG A 514 -11.30 -4.71 -22.23
N GLN A 515 -11.54 -3.83 -23.19
CA GLN A 515 -10.97 -2.48 -23.19
C GLN A 515 -12.06 -1.44 -23.27
N SER A 516 -11.85 -0.34 -22.56
CA SER A 516 -12.70 0.85 -22.61
C SER A 516 -11.82 2.08 -22.76
N ILE A 517 -12.31 3.10 -23.48
CA ILE A 517 -11.53 4.29 -23.81
C ILE A 517 -12.39 5.53 -23.55
N TRP A 518 -11.82 6.53 -22.88
CA TRP A 518 -12.39 7.86 -22.72
C TRP A 518 -11.40 8.88 -23.23
N ASN A 519 -11.90 9.91 -23.93
CA ASN A 519 -11.07 10.97 -24.47
C ASN A 519 -11.58 12.31 -23.93
N ASP A 520 -10.69 13.28 -23.88
CA ASP A 520 -11.01 14.66 -23.53
C ASP A 520 -11.64 14.81 -22.14
N VAL A 521 -11.04 14.22 -21.10
CA VAL A 521 -11.58 14.21 -19.74
C VAL A 521 -11.15 15.45 -18.97
N GLU A 522 -12.11 16.07 -18.26
CA GLU A 522 -11.81 17.19 -17.35
C GLU A 522 -11.05 16.70 -16.11
N ILE A 523 -10.27 17.59 -15.50
CA ILE A 523 -9.45 17.33 -14.31
C ILE A 523 -10.14 17.85 -13.03
N ASN A 524 -9.52 17.65 -11.87
CA ASN A 524 -9.97 18.08 -10.56
C ASN A 524 -11.36 17.54 -10.20
N GLN A 525 -11.52 16.23 -10.37
CA GLN A 525 -12.77 15.53 -10.07
C GLN A 525 -12.54 14.06 -9.70
N ILE A 526 -13.52 13.47 -9.05
CA ILE A 526 -13.67 12.02 -8.91
C ILE A 526 -14.55 11.56 -10.05
N LEU A 527 -14.03 10.64 -10.87
CA LEU A 527 -14.70 10.14 -12.06
C LEU A 527 -15.05 8.66 -11.93
N GLU A 528 -16.34 8.33 -11.98
CA GLU A 528 -16.77 6.94 -12.01
C GLU A 528 -16.76 6.41 -13.44
N LEU A 529 -16.01 5.34 -13.70
CA LEU A 529 -15.91 4.66 -15.00
C LEU A 529 -16.42 3.22 -14.90
N ARG A 530 -17.40 2.89 -15.77
CA ARG A 530 -18.14 1.63 -15.70
C ARG A 530 -17.75 0.65 -16.80
N TYR A 531 -17.61 -0.61 -16.42
CA TYR A 531 -17.30 -1.75 -17.26
C TYR A 531 -18.29 -1.96 -18.44
N ASP A 532 -19.58 -1.62 -18.26
CA ASP A 532 -20.63 -1.77 -19.25
C ASP A 532 -20.80 -0.52 -20.16
N GLN A 533 -20.08 0.56 -19.87
CA GLN A 533 -20.05 1.75 -20.72
C GLN A 533 -19.08 1.53 -21.90
N LEU A 534 -19.57 0.91 -22.94
CA LEU A 534 -18.91 0.96 -24.24
C LEU A 534 -19.09 2.39 -24.80
N HIS A 535 -18.10 3.24 -24.64
CA HIS A 535 -18.04 4.45 -25.47
C HIS A 535 -17.69 4.02 -26.91
N ALA A 536 -18.72 3.72 -27.67
CA ALA A 536 -18.59 3.74 -29.12
C ALA A 536 -18.22 5.18 -29.52
N ASP A 537 -17.05 5.33 -30.15
CA ASP A 537 -16.79 6.52 -30.95
C ASP A 537 -18.06 6.82 -31.77
N ARG A 538 -18.68 7.97 -31.52
CA ARG A 538 -19.63 8.50 -32.47
C ARG A 538 -18.81 8.93 -33.68
N PHE A 539 -18.67 8.01 -34.61
CA PHE A 539 -18.37 8.37 -35.98
C PHE A 539 -19.66 9.02 -36.52
N ASP A 540 -19.73 10.32 -36.45
CA ASP A 540 -20.60 11.15 -37.30
C ASP A 540 -19.73 11.88 -38.31
#